data_0e38d6b46ed916bd22feb619a64f9b70
#
_entry.id   0e38d6b46ed916bd22feb619a64f9b70
#
_cell.length_a   1.000
_cell.length_b   1.000
_cell.length_c   1.000
_cell.angle_alpha   90.00
_cell.angle_beta   90.00
_cell.angle_gamma   90.00
#
_symmetry.space_group_name_H-M   'P 1'
#
loop_
_entity.id
_entity.type
_entity.pdbx_description
1 polymer ?
#
loop_
_entity_poly.entity_id
_entity_poly.type
_entity_poly.pdbx_seq_one_letter_code
_entity_poly.pdbx_strand_id
1 'polypeptide(L)'
;MREYTDGSAAIVRGALDAGCTFFAGYPITPASPILMQMMRELPKVDGVAIQGEDEIASIGMCIGATLAGARAMTATSGPGLSLYSENIGLAIIGEVPLVIVDVQRLGPATGGATTVGQGDVQFARWGTAGGYPIIALAPSSVAECYSLTRRAFDLAERFRSPVFVLTDKELNTTTAAVEVADYDAPPVRERAVLPSNLPLYRYVPADDVSPIAQYGGDAAVRFT
;
A
#
# COMPACT_ATOMS: atom_id res chain seq x y z
N MET A 1 -22.82 11.62 -11.84
CA MET A 1 -22.90 10.33 -12.58
C MET A 1 -22.75 9.22 -11.55
N ARG A 2 -23.64 8.22 -11.61
CA ARG A 2 -23.64 7.09 -10.69
C ARG A 2 -23.02 5.87 -11.36
N GLU A 3 -22.16 5.17 -10.67
CA GLU A 3 -21.61 3.88 -11.11
C GLU A 3 -21.86 2.79 -10.06
N TYR A 4 -21.84 1.53 -10.50
CA TYR A 4 -21.93 0.36 -9.63
C TYR A 4 -20.56 -0.28 -9.57
N THR A 5 -19.98 -0.31 -8.36
CA THR A 5 -18.62 -0.79 -8.14
C THR A 5 -18.49 -1.40 -6.74
N ASP A 6 -17.37 -2.05 -6.46
CA ASP A 6 -17.03 -2.59 -5.16
C ASP A 6 -15.77 -1.95 -4.58
N GLY A 7 -15.46 -2.25 -3.32
CA GLY A 7 -14.30 -1.69 -2.65
C GLY A 7 -12.97 -2.09 -3.29
N SER A 8 -12.87 -3.31 -3.84
CA SER A 8 -11.65 -3.74 -4.53
C SER A 8 -11.37 -2.90 -5.78
N ALA A 9 -12.40 -2.65 -6.60
CA ALA A 9 -12.28 -1.80 -7.79
C ALA A 9 -11.98 -0.34 -7.41
N ALA A 10 -12.61 0.16 -6.35
CA ALA A 10 -12.37 1.51 -5.85
C ALA A 10 -10.92 1.69 -5.34
N ILE A 11 -10.37 0.70 -4.62
CA ILE A 11 -8.96 0.69 -4.18
C ILE A 11 -8.02 0.72 -5.39
N VAL A 12 -8.25 -0.15 -6.37
CA VAL A 12 -7.41 -0.21 -7.58
C VAL A 12 -7.44 1.13 -8.32
N ARG A 13 -8.63 1.71 -8.54
CA ARG A 13 -8.77 3.04 -9.16
C ARG A 13 -8.04 4.11 -8.36
N GLY A 14 -8.21 4.12 -7.03
CA GLY A 14 -7.50 5.05 -6.14
C GLY A 14 -5.98 4.92 -6.23
N ALA A 15 -5.46 3.70 -6.35
CA ALA A 15 -4.03 3.45 -6.53
C ALA A 15 -3.52 3.97 -7.88
N LEU A 16 -4.24 3.71 -8.98
CA LEU A 16 -3.88 4.22 -10.31
C LEU A 16 -3.88 5.75 -10.35
N ASP A 17 -4.93 6.37 -9.82
CA ASP A 17 -5.06 7.83 -9.77
C ASP A 17 -4.08 8.50 -8.77
N ALA A 18 -3.50 7.72 -7.85
CA ALA A 18 -2.38 8.13 -7.01
C ALA A 18 -1.02 8.01 -7.69
N GLY A 19 -0.96 7.50 -8.91
CA GLY A 19 0.27 7.27 -9.65
C GLY A 19 1.03 6.02 -9.20
N CYS A 20 0.34 4.99 -8.71
CA CYS A 20 0.93 3.68 -8.47
C CYS A 20 1.51 3.12 -9.77
N THR A 21 2.77 2.70 -9.75
CA THR A 21 3.48 2.15 -10.92
C THR A 21 3.97 0.73 -10.70
N PHE A 22 3.87 0.22 -9.45
CA PHE A 22 4.28 -1.15 -9.15
C PHE A 22 3.31 -1.80 -8.15
N PHE A 23 2.93 -3.03 -8.45
CA PHE A 23 2.15 -3.89 -7.56
C PHE A 23 2.73 -5.29 -7.54
N ALA A 24 2.86 -5.88 -6.37
CA ALA A 24 3.07 -7.31 -6.23
C ALA A 24 2.19 -7.86 -5.12
N GLY A 25 1.62 -9.04 -5.34
CA GLY A 25 0.74 -9.68 -4.36
C GLY A 25 0.66 -11.18 -4.59
N TYR A 26 0.23 -11.90 -3.57
CA TYR A 26 -0.07 -13.32 -3.62
C TYR A 26 -1.59 -13.54 -3.47
N PRO A 27 -2.22 -14.45 -4.23
CA PRO A 27 -3.65 -14.62 -4.18
C PRO A 27 -4.10 -15.19 -2.83
N ILE A 28 -4.87 -14.41 -2.10
CA ILE A 28 -5.47 -14.78 -0.82
C ILE A 28 -6.89 -14.21 -0.71
N THR A 29 -7.84 -15.01 -0.25
CA THR A 29 -9.22 -14.57 -0.02
C THR A 29 -9.30 -13.74 1.26
N PRO A 30 -9.95 -12.54 1.25
CA PRO A 30 -10.74 -11.93 0.15
C PRO A 30 -9.99 -10.85 -0.64
N ALA A 31 -8.67 -10.76 -0.60
CA ALA A 31 -7.87 -9.74 -1.29
C ALA A 31 -7.61 -10.04 -2.78
N SER A 32 -7.82 -11.28 -3.24
CA SER A 32 -7.55 -11.69 -4.63
C SER A 32 -8.17 -10.80 -5.71
N PRO A 33 -9.38 -10.23 -5.56
CA PRO A 33 -9.93 -9.31 -6.55
C PRO A 33 -9.06 -8.08 -6.81
N ILE A 34 -8.36 -7.57 -5.79
CA ILE A 34 -7.42 -6.44 -5.95
C ILE A 34 -6.24 -6.87 -6.83
N LEU A 35 -5.61 -8.02 -6.51
CA LEU A 35 -4.51 -8.58 -7.31
C LEU A 35 -4.92 -8.74 -8.78
N MET A 36 -6.08 -9.40 -9.03
CA MET A 36 -6.55 -9.65 -10.39
C MET A 36 -6.81 -8.36 -11.17
N GLN A 37 -7.36 -7.35 -10.52
CA GLN A 37 -7.61 -6.06 -11.14
C GLN A 37 -6.32 -5.28 -11.37
N MET A 38 -5.37 -5.27 -10.42
CA MET A 38 -4.05 -4.64 -10.62
C MET A 38 -3.29 -5.28 -11.77
N MET A 39 -3.30 -6.61 -11.90
CA MET A 39 -2.71 -7.34 -13.03
C MET A 39 -3.31 -6.94 -14.39
N ARG A 40 -4.58 -6.54 -14.41
CA ARG A 40 -5.29 -6.14 -15.63
C ARG A 40 -5.12 -4.65 -15.95
N GLU A 41 -5.16 -3.79 -14.93
CA GLU A 41 -5.29 -2.34 -15.12
C GLU A 41 -3.93 -1.62 -15.10
N LEU A 42 -2.99 -2.03 -14.22
CA LEU A 42 -1.73 -1.34 -14.05
C LEU A 42 -0.85 -1.33 -15.31
N PRO A 43 -0.77 -2.42 -16.11
CA PRO A 43 -0.03 -2.38 -17.38
C PRO A 43 -0.59 -1.40 -18.42
N LYS A 44 -1.85 -0.99 -18.31
CA LYS A 44 -2.45 -0.02 -19.24
C LYS A 44 -1.95 1.42 -19.03
N VAL A 45 -1.31 1.66 -17.89
CA VAL A 45 -0.70 2.95 -17.53
C VAL A 45 0.83 2.82 -17.36
N ASP A 46 1.42 1.90 -18.12
CA ASP A 46 2.87 1.62 -18.12
C ASP A 46 3.44 1.17 -16.76
N GLY A 47 2.61 0.66 -15.89
CA GLY A 47 3.00 0.09 -14.61
C GLY A 47 3.24 -1.41 -14.69
N VAL A 48 3.85 -1.97 -13.64
CA VAL A 48 4.17 -3.40 -13.52
C VAL A 48 3.38 -4.03 -12.39
N ALA A 49 2.62 -5.08 -12.69
CA ALA A 49 1.93 -5.88 -11.69
C ALA A 49 2.41 -7.33 -11.74
N ILE A 50 2.76 -7.92 -10.59
CA ILE A 50 3.34 -9.25 -10.48
C ILE A 50 2.57 -10.08 -9.46
N GLN A 51 2.24 -11.31 -9.81
CA GLN A 51 1.87 -12.31 -8.82
C GLN A 51 3.15 -12.95 -8.27
N GLY A 52 3.40 -12.74 -6.97
CA GLY A 52 4.52 -13.36 -6.28
C GLY A 52 4.31 -14.86 -6.03
N GLU A 53 5.36 -15.55 -5.65
CA GLU A 53 5.30 -16.97 -5.26
C GLU A 53 4.71 -17.15 -3.85
N ASP A 54 4.84 -16.12 -3.01
CA ASP A 54 4.25 -16.02 -1.68
C ASP A 54 4.12 -14.54 -1.25
N GLU A 55 3.61 -14.33 -0.06
CA GLU A 55 3.44 -12.99 0.51
C GLU A 55 4.78 -12.33 0.82
N ILE A 56 5.78 -13.08 1.30
CA ILE A 56 7.10 -12.56 1.68
C ILE A 56 7.81 -11.99 0.45
N ALA A 57 7.81 -12.75 -0.66
CA ALA A 57 8.36 -12.31 -1.94
C ALA A 57 7.62 -11.07 -2.47
N SER A 58 6.28 -11.05 -2.34
CA SER A 58 5.44 -9.97 -2.86
C SER A 58 5.77 -8.63 -2.21
N ILE A 59 5.78 -8.55 -0.88
CA ILE A 59 6.14 -7.30 -0.19
C ILE A 59 7.61 -6.92 -0.41
N GLY A 60 8.52 -7.90 -0.47
CA GLY A 60 9.94 -7.68 -0.79
C GLY A 60 10.13 -7.01 -2.15
N MET A 61 9.41 -7.48 -3.18
CA MET A 61 9.40 -6.84 -4.50
C MET A 61 8.88 -5.40 -4.46
N CYS A 62 7.81 -5.13 -3.69
CA CYS A 62 7.28 -3.77 -3.52
C CYS A 62 8.28 -2.85 -2.83
N ILE A 63 8.99 -3.32 -1.80
CA ILE A 63 10.05 -2.55 -1.13
C ILE A 63 11.16 -2.21 -2.13
N GLY A 64 11.66 -3.21 -2.87
CA GLY A 64 12.70 -3.00 -3.87
C GLY A 64 12.29 -2.02 -4.96
N ALA A 65 11.09 -2.16 -5.50
CA ALA A 65 10.53 -1.24 -6.49
C ALA A 65 10.40 0.19 -5.96
N THR A 66 9.95 0.34 -4.71
CA THR A 66 9.85 1.67 -4.08
C THR A 66 11.21 2.34 -3.91
N LEU A 67 12.23 1.58 -3.49
CA LEU A 67 13.59 2.07 -3.37
C LEU A 67 14.20 2.44 -4.74
N ALA A 68 13.76 1.78 -5.81
CA ALA A 68 14.13 2.09 -7.19
C ALA A 68 13.30 3.26 -7.80
N GLY A 69 12.40 3.87 -7.04
CA GLY A 69 11.65 5.07 -7.47
C GLY A 69 10.19 4.84 -7.80
N ALA A 70 9.69 3.62 -7.79
CA ALA A 70 8.27 3.34 -8.04
C ALA A 70 7.38 3.79 -6.87
N ARG A 71 6.12 4.11 -7.15
CA ARG A 71 5.05 4.11 -6.15
C ARG A 71 4.46 2.72 -6.11
N ALA A 72 4.63 2.02 -5.00
CA ALA A 72 4.24 0.62 -4.90
C ALA A 72 3.09 0.37 -3.92
N MET A 73 2.29 -0.63 -4.24
CA MET A 73 1.23 -1.15 -3.37
C MET A 73 1.27 -2.67 -3.35
N THR A 74 0.92 -3.25 -2.21
CA THR A 74 0.60 -4.67 -2.08
C THR A 74 -0.77 -4.84 -1.45
N ALA A 75 -1.39 -6.00 -1.64
CA ALA A 75 -2.67 -6.34 -1.02
C ALA A 75 -2.64 -7.78 -0.51
N THR A 76 -3.15 -7.97 0.71
CA THR A 76 -3.19 -9.25 1.39
C THR A 76 -4.39 -9.35 2.34
N SER A 77 -4.41 -10.37 3.16
CA SER A 77 -5.39 -10.63 4.22
C SER A 77 -4.72 -11.35 5.38
N GLY A 78 -5.20 -11.23 6.57
CA GLY A 78 -4.77 -11.84 7.83
C GLY A 78 -3.48 -12.69 7.85
N PRO A 79 -3.51 -13.95 7.34
CA PRO A 79 -2.31 -14.78 7.33
C PRO A 79 -1.16 -14.20 6.54
N GLY A 80 -1.44 -13.55 5.39
CA GLY A 80 -0.41 -12.91 4.60
C GLY A 80 0.15 -11.65 5.27
N LEU A 81 -0.69 -10.91 6.01
CA LEU A 81 -0.19 -9.79 6.84
C LEU A 81 0.80 -10.29 7.89
N SER A 82 0.56 -11.47 8.48
CA SER A 82 1.49 -12.09 9.40
C SER A 82 2.84 -12.43 8.75
N LEU A 83 2.81 -12.89 7.49
CA LEU A 83 4.02 -13.18 6.73
C LEU A 83 4.79 -11.90 6.32
N TYR A 84 4.13 -10.77 6.29
CA TYR A 84 4.76 -9.47 6.01
C TYR A 84 5.58 -8.91 7.19
N SER A 85 5.49 -9.48 8.39
CA SER A 85 5.99 -8.91 9.65
C SER A 85 7.40 -8.33 9.55
N GLU A 86 8.38 -9.12 9.13
CA GLU A 86 9.78 -8.69 9.02
C GLU A 86 9.94 -7.58 7.96
N ASN A 87 9.29 -7.75 6.81
CA ASN A 87 9.37 -6.77 5.73
C ASN A 87 8.67 -5.44 6.09
N ILE A 88 7.62 -5.46 6.91
CA ILE A 88 7.02 -4.24 7.46
C ILE A 88 8.04 -3.51 8.33
N GLY A 89 8.73 -4.24 9.21
CA GLY A 89 9.82 -3.70 10.04
C GLY A 89 10.94 -3.10 9.19
N LEU A 90 11.35 -3.82 8.13
CA LEU A 90 12.35 -3.34 7.17
C LEU A 90 11.88 -2.07 6.46
N ALA A 91 10.61 -2.00 6.04
CA ALA A 91 10.05 -0.83 5.38
C ALA A 91 9.98 0.39 6.32
N ILE A 92 9.70 0.18 7.61
CA ILE A 92 9.69 1.24 8.63
C ILE A 92 11.10 1.80 8.83
N ILE A 93 12.08 0.94 9.12
CA ILE A 93 13.45 1.37 9.40
C ILE A 93 14.13 1.95 8.13
N GLY A 94 13.76 1.44 6.96
CA GLY A 94 14.24 1.91 5.66
C GLY A 94 13.53 3.16 5.14
N GLU A 95 12.55 3.68 5.89
CA GLU A 95 11.74 4.84 5.48
C GLU A 95 11.14 4.67 4.08
N VAL A 96 10.60 3.48 3.81
CA VAL A 96 10.05 3.08 2.50
C VAL A 96 8.59 3.51 2.38
N PRO A 97 8.22 4.44 1.50
CA PRO A 97 6.84 4.84 1.27
C PRO A 97 6.08 3.75 0.50
N LEU A 98 5.36 2.91 1.22
CA LEU A 98 4.64 1.74 0.69
C LEU A 98 3.18 1.75 1.16
N VAL A 99 2.24 1.41 0.27
CA VAL A 99 0.84 1.18 0.67
C VAL A 99 0.58 -0.32 0.80
N ILE A 100 0.07 -0.71 1.96
CA ILE A 100 -0.29 -2.09 2.28
C ILE A 100 -1.80 -2.16 2.51
N VAL A 101 -2.51 -2.82 1.61
CA VAL A 101 -3.94 -3.07 1.77
C VAL A 101 -4.13 -4.41 2.47
N ASP A 102 -4.81 -4.40 3.60
CA ASP A 102 -5.25 -5.59 4.29
C ASP A 102 -6.78 -5.71 4.21
N VAL A 103 -7.23 -6.74 3.50
CA VAL A 103 -8.65 -7.10 3.46
C VAL A 103 -8.90 -8.08 4.60
N GLN A 104 -9.27 -7.54 5.75
CA GLN A 104 -9.39 -8.26 7.01
C GLN A 104 -10.31 -9.48 6.92
N ARG A 105 -9.95 -10.53 7.63
CA ARG A 105 -10.77 -11.73 7.78
C ARG A 105 -10.63 -12.35 9.17
N LEU A 106 -11.55 -13.25 9.50
CA LEU A 106 -11.53 -13.94 10.79
C LEU A 106 -10.25 -14.75 10.96
N GLY A 107 -9.45 -14.40 11.98
CA GLY A 107 -8.33 -15.16 12.51
C GLY A 107 -8.74 -16.10 13.66
N PRO A 108 -7.77 -16.76 14.35
CA PRO A 108 -6.34 -16.72 14.10
C PRO A 108 -5.90 -17.64 12.93
N ALA A 109 -4.65 -17.48 12.49
CA ALA A 109 -4.02 -18.25 11.40
C ALA A 109 -4.86 -18.22 10.11
N THR A 110 -5.04 -19.35 9.43
CA THR A 110 -5.88 -19.45 8.23
C THR A 110 -7.33 -19.00 8.50
N GLY A 111 -7.84 -19.21 9.70
CA GLY A 111 -9.11 -18.68 10.18
C GLY A 111 -10.30 -18.97 9.28
N GLY A 112 -11.17 -17.98 9.13
CA GLY A 112 -12.33 -18.02 8.25
C GLY A 112 -12.15 -17.13 7.03
N ALA A 113 -11.69 -17.68 5.91
CA ALA A 113 -11.34 -16.93 4.69
C ALA A 113 -12.50 -16.06 4.14
N THR A 114 -13.73 -16.43 4.40
CA THR A 114 -14.95 -15.72 3.96
C THR A 114 -15.73 -15.11 5.11
N THR A 115 -15.20 -15.15 6.33
CA THR A 115 -15.84 -14.65 7.54
C THR A 115 -15.17 -13.34 7.96
N VAL A 116 -15.99 -12.36 8.29
CA VAL A 116 -15.52 -11.04 8.76
C VAL A 116 -14.88 -11.16 10.15
N GLY A 117 -13.79 -10.46 10.35
CA GLY A 117 -13.09 -10.32 11.64
C GLY A 117 -12.12 -9.16 11.57
N GLN A 118 -11.81 -8.57 12.72
CA GLN A 118 -10.95 -7.38 12.83
C GLN A 118 -9.70 -7.62 13.69
N GLY A 119 -9.28 -8.88 13.81
CA GLY A 119 -8.07 -9.25 14.55
C GLY A 119 -6.79 -8.68 13.93
N ASP A 120 -6.80 -8.47 12.62
CA ASP A 120 -5.66 -7.96 11.86
C ASP A 120 -5.26 -6.53 12.28
N VAL A 121 -6.19 -5.75 12.85
CA VAL A 121 -5.89 -4.43 13.46
C VAL A 121 -4.81 -4.55 14.54
N GLN A 122 -4.89 -5.58 15.39
CA GLN A 122 -3.89 -5.82 16.44
C GLN A 122 -2.54 -6.18 15.83
N PHE A 123 -2.55 -7.00 14.78
CA PHE A 123 -1.33 -7.37 14.08
C PHE A 123 -0.71 -6.17 13.36
N ALA A 124 -1.50 -5.38 12.64
CA ALA A 124 -1.03 -4.15 12.00
C ALA A 124 -0.36 -3.21 13.03
N ARG A 125 -0.89 -3.13 14.25
CA ARG A 125 -0.35 -2.26 15.32
C ARG A 125 0.91 -2.84 15.99
N TRP A 126 0.97 -4.16 16.21
CA TRP A 126 1.96 -4.78 17.09
C TRP A 126 2.76 -5.92 16.43
N GLY A 127 2.49 -6.24 15.17
CA GLY A 127 3.01 -7.43 14.48
C GLY A 127 4.49 -7.39 14.12
N THR A 128 5.15 -6.23 14.24
CA THR A 128 6.61 -6.12 14.08
C THR A 128 7.26 -5.69 15.40
N ALA A 129 8.48 -6.10 15.64
CA ALA A 129 9.18 -5.80 16.88
C ALA A 129 9.41 -4.29 17.05
N GLY A 130 9.22 -3.78 18.27
CA GLY A 130 9.61 -2.42 18.64
C GLY A 130 8.49 -1.39 18.82
N GLY A 131 7.23 -1.70 18.49
CA GLY A 131 6.08 -0.83 18.78
C GLY A 131 6.16 0.54 18.11
N TYR A 132 6.56 0.61 16.86
CA TYR A 132 6.69 1.83 16.06
C TYR A 132 5.35 2.52 15.83
N PRO A 133 5.34 3.86 15.64
CA PRO A 133 4.16 4.54 15.13
C PRO A 133 3.82 4.03 13.74
N ILE A 134 2.55 3.72 13.51
CA ILE A 134 2.01 3.30 12.21
C ILE A 134 0.85 4.18 11.82
N ILE A 135 0.67 4.35 10.51
CA ILE A 135 -0.48 5.02 9.92
C ILE A 135 -1.39 3.95 9.35
N ALA A 136 -2.63 3.91 9.82
CA ALA A 136 -3.65 3.02 9.30
C ALA A 136 -4.92 3.81 9.00
N LEU A 137 -5.51 3.57 7.84
CA LEU A 137 -6.75 4.15 7.37
C LEU A 137 -7.78 3.03 7.21
N ALA A 138 -9.00 3.25 7.69
CA ALA A 138 -10.07 2.27 7.62
C ALA A 138 -11.27 2.87 6.88
N PRO A 139 -11.49 2.51 5.59
CA PRO A 139 -12.64 2.96 4.85
C PRO A 139 -13.94 2.35 5.42
N SER A 140 -15.01 3.11 5.41
CA SER A 140 -16.36 2.71 5.83
C SER A 140 -17.34 2.62 4.66
N SER A 141 -16.91 2.99 3.46
CA SER A 141 -17.71 2.93 2.23
C SER A 141 -16.84 2.66 1.01
N VAL A 142 -17.47 2.26 -0.09
CA VAL A 142 -16.78 2.05 -1.38
C VAL A 142 -16.12 3.34 -1.87
N ALA A 143 -16.75 4.50 -1.69
CA ALA A 143 -16.14 5.78 -2.03
C ALA A 143 -14.88 6.07 -1.19
N GLU A 144 -14.91 5.75 0.10
CA GLU A 144 -13.74 5.88 0.96
C GLU A 144 -12.63 4.87 0.63
N CYS A 145 -12.96 3.71 0.07
CA CYS A 145 -11.93 2.79 -0.46
C CYS A 145 -11.06 3.51 -1.51
N TYR A 146 -11.65 4.32 -2.36
CA TYR A 146 -10.92 5.14 -3.33
C TYR A 146 -10.14 6.28 -2.64
N SER A 147 -10.84 7.14 -1.91
CA SER A 147 -10.25 8.37 -1.36
C SER A 147 -9.16 8.08 -0.32
N LEU A 148 -9.37 7.10 0.56
CA LEU A 148 -8.38 6.71 1.56
C LEU A 148 -7.19 5.94 0.96
N THR A 149 -7.37 5.21 -0.13
CA THR A 149 -6.23 4.62 -0.86
C THR A 149 -5.35 5.74 -1.43
N ARG A 150 -5.90 6.75 -2.07
CA ARG A 150 -5.13 7.91 -2.53
C ARG A 150 -4.45 8.62 -1.36
N ARG A 151 -5.17 8.81 -0.27
CA ARG A 151 -4.63 9.41 0.96
C ARG A 151 -3.48 8.59 1.54
N ALA A 152 -3.55 7.26 1.47
CA ALA A 152 -2.48 6.38 1.93
C ALA A 152 -1.17 6.63 1.16
N PHE A 153 -1.23 6.79 -0.16
CA PHE A 153 -0.05 7.16 -0.96
C PHE A 153 0.52 8.52 -0.57
N ASP A 154 -0.33 9.55 -0.38
CA ASP A 154 0.13 10.87 0.07
C ASP A 154 0.82 10.81 1.43
N LEU A 155 0.23 10.09 2.39
CA LEU A 155 0.80 9.92 3.72
C LEU A 155 2.09 9.10 3.71
N ALA A 156 2.16 8.04 2.87
CA ALA A 156 3.37 7.25 2.72
C ALA A 156 4.55 8.11 2.21
N GLU A 157 4.33 8.92 1.19
CA GLU A 157 5.35 9.85 0.68
C GLU A 157 5.69 10.95 1.71
N ARG A 158 4.70 11.45 2.43
CA ARG A 158 4.88 12.50 3.43
C ARG A 158 5.71 12.05 4.62
N PHE A 159 5.41 10.86 5.14
CA PHE A 159 6.06 10.37 6.35
C PHE A 159 7.17 9.37 6.09
N ARG A 160 7.41 9.03 4.80
CA ARG A 160 8.40 8.01 4.39
C ARG A 160 8.25 6.74 5.22
N SER A 161 7.04 6.21 5.22
CA SER A 161 6.67 5.07 6.05
C SER A 161 5.60 4.24 5.32
N PRO A 162 5.52 2.93 5.57
CA PRO A 162 4.39 2.16 5.11
C PRO A 162 3.09 2.66 5.73
N VAL A 163 2.02 2.69 4.93
CA VAL A 163 0.66 3.06 5.35
C VAL A 163 -0.29 1.91 5.07
N PHE A 164 -1.09 1.56 6.07
CA PHE A 164 -2.08 0.50 5.94
C PHE A 164 -3.43 1.06 5.51
N VAL A 165 -4.10 0.34 4.61
CA VAL A 165 -5.54 0.48 4.33
C VAL A 165 -6.21 -0.78 4.84
N LEU A 166 -6.92 -0.67 5.95
CA LEU A 166 -7.58 -1.78 6.63
C LEU A 166 -9.05 -1.81 6.20
N THR A 167 -9.37 -2.68 5.29
CA THR A 167 -10.73 -2.90 4.78
C THR A 167 -11.21 -4.30 5.17
N ASP A 168 -12.34 -4.75 4.67
CA ASP A 168 -12.85 -6.09 4.92
C ASP A 168 -13.54 -6.69 3.69
N LYS A 169 -13.91 -7.97 3.80
CA LYS A 169 -14.58 -8.70 2.73
C LYS A 169 -15.87 -8.03 2.28
N GLU A 170 -16.72 -7.60 3.23
CA GLU A 170 -18.04 -7.07 2.89
C GLU A 170 -17.89 -5.81 2.03
N LEU A 171 -17.03 -4.90 2.43
CA LEU A 171 -16.78 -3.68 1.69
C LEU A 171 -16.09 -3.96 0.34
N ASN A 172 -15.14 -4.89 0.31
CA ASN A 172 -14.34 -5.18 -0.89
C ASN A 172 -15.10 -5.94 -1.97
N THR A 173 -16.10 -6.75 -1.62
CA THR A 173 -16.78 -7.65 -2.58
C THR A 173 -18.25 -7.33 -2.79
N THR A 174 -18.83 -6.42 -2.00
CA THR A 174 -20.22 -6.02 -2.16
C THR A 174 -20.32 -4.84 -3.13
N THR A 175 -21.13 -5.03 -4.18
CA THR A 175 -21.39 -3.95 -5.15
C THR A 175 -22.28 -2.87 -4.52
N ALA A 176 -21.83 -1.64 -4.62
CA ALA A 176 -22.54 -0.45 -4.18
C ALA A 176 -22.73 0.55 -5.31
N ALA A 177 -23.76 1.37 -5.21
CA ALA A 177 -23.95 2.53 -6.07
C ALA A 177 -23.15 3.72 -5.50
N VAL A 178 -22.21 4.25 -6.27
CA VAL A 178 -21.36 5.37 -5.87
C VAL A 178 -21.56 6.54 -6.83
N GLU A 179 -21.71 7.74 -6.33
CA GLU A 179 -21.64 8.93 -7.15
C GLU A 179 -20.18 9.23 -7.49
N VAL A 180 -19.86 9.44 -8.76
CA VAL A 180 -18.47 9.74 -9.19
C VAL A 180 -17.92 11.00 -8.50
N ALA A 181 -18.80 11.93 -8.12
CA ALA A 181 -18.43 13.12 -7.36
C ALA A 181 -17.93 12.79 -5.92
N ASP A 182 -18.27 11.61 -5.39
CA ASP A 182 -17.80 11.18 -4.07
C ASP A 182 -16.34 10.66 -4.09
N TYR A 183 -15.77 10.50 -5.30
CA TYR A 183 -14.36 10.20 -5.49
C TYR A 183 -13.51 11.48 -5.35
N ASP A 184 -13.68 12.15 -4.23
CA ASP A 184 -12.88 13.32 -3.90
C ASP A 184 -11.67 12.94 -3.05
N ALA A 185 -10.50 13.36 -3.48
CA ALA A 185 -9.29 13.20 -2.71
C ALA A 185 -8.25 14.24 -3.14
N PRO A 186 -7.48 14.79 -2.20
CA PRO A 186 -6.42 15.73 -2.53
C PRO A 186 -5.38 15.08 -3.47
N PRO A 187 -4.64 15.89 -4.23
CA PRO A 187 -3.55 15.37 -5.04
C PRO A 187 -2.50 14.71 -4.14
N VAL A 188 -1.92 13.63 -4.66
CA VAL A 188 -0.80 12.95 -4.00
C VAL A 188 0.47 13.78 -4.25
N ARG A 189 1.24 14.05 -3.21
CA ARG A 189 2.49 14.81 -3.33
C ARG A 189 3.51 14.08 -4.20
N GLU A 190 4.32 14.86 -4.90
CA GLU A 190 5.47 14.31 -5.60
C GLU A 190 6.55 13.85 -4.61
N ARG A 191 7.24 12.76 -4.97
CA ARG A 191 8.34 12.25 -4.16
C ARG A 191 9.50 13.23 -4.19
N ALA A 192 9.98 13.64 -3.02
CA ALA A 192 11.20 14.40 -2.89
C ALA A 192 12.41 13.48 -3.13
N VAL A 193 13.04 13.57 -4.29
CA VAL A 193 14.22 12.78 -4.67
C VAL A 193 15.49 13.57 -4.37
N LEU A 194 16.46 12.90 -3.77
CA LEU A 194 17.76 13.52 -3.46
C LEU A 194 18.53 13.77 -4.77
N PRO A 195 18.91 15.03 -5.08
CA PRO A 195 19.79 15.32 -6.20
C PRO A 195 21.13 14.59 -6.05
N SER A 196 21.68 14.08 -7.15
CA SER A 196 22.94 13.30 -7.19
C SER A 196 24.17 14.05 -6.67
N ASN A 197 24.14 15.38 -6.67
CA ASN A 197 25.23 16.24 -6.18
C ASN A 197 25.14 16.55 -4.68
N LEU A 198 24.16 16.03 -3.97
CA LEU A 198 24.00 16.24 -2.52
C LEU A 198 24.44 15.00 -1.72
N PRO A 199 24.94 15.22 -0.48
CA PRO A 199 25.26 14.12 0.41
C PRO A 199 24.03 13.25 0.70
N LEU A 200 24.23 11.94 0.78
CA LEU A 200 23.22 11.01 1.27
C LEU A 200 22.78 11.40 2.69
N TYR A 201 21.53 11.10 3.01
CA TYR A 201 20.96 11.36 4.34
C TYR A 201 20.97 12.84 4.77
N ARG A 202 20.93 13.76 3.81
CA ARG A 202 20.78 15.18 4.15
C ARG A 202 19.40 15.41 4.76
N TYR A 203 19.39 15.74 6.02
CA TYR A 203 18.21 16.29 6.68
C TYR A 203 18.10 17.78 6.39
N VAL A 204 16.95 18.22 5.87
CA VAL A 204 16.66 19.64 5.62
C VAL A 204 15.52 20.05 6.56
N PRO A 205 15.82 20.69 7.70
CA PRO A 205 14.81 20.99 8.73
C PRO A 205 13.69 21.93 8.28
N ALA A 206 13.93 22.70 7.21
CA ALA A 206 12.96 23.64 6.65
C ALA A 206 11.93 22.96 5.73
N ASP A 207 12.21 21.75 5.28
CA ASP A 207 11.32 21.01 4.39
C ASP A 207 10.45 20.05 5.19
N ASP A 208 9.20 19.92 4.75
CA ASP A 208 8.22 19.01 5.35
C ASP A 208 8.64 17.53 5.24
N VAL A 209 9.43 17.20 4.19
CA VAL A 209 9.90 15.84 3.92
C VAL A 209 11.34 15.86 3.42
N SER A 210 12.22 15.10 4.06
CA SER A 210 13.59 14.91 3.57
C SER A 210 13.62 14.15 2.24
N PRO A 211 14.49 14.55 1.27
CA PRO A 211 14.61 13.85 0.00
C PRO A 211 15.08 12.40 0.20
N ILE A 212 14.54 11.48 -0.61
CA ILE A 212 14.94 10.07 -0.62
C ILE A 212 15.99 9.81 -1.71
N ALA A 213 17.05 9.10 -1.35
CA ALA A 213 18.00 8.58 -2.34
C ALA A 213 17.42 7.32 -2.99
N GLN A 214 17.37 7.29 -4.33
CA GLN A 214 16.87 6.15 -5.09
C GLN A 214 18.01 5.20 -5.46
N TYR A 215 17.76 3.89 -5.39
CA TYR A 215 18.66 2.87 -5.90
C TYR A 215 18.67 2.89 -7.44
N GLY A 216 19.82 2.61 -8.03
CA GLY A 216 19.99 2.61 -9.48
C GLY A 216 20.23 3.99 -10.11
N GLY A 217 20.30 5.06 -9.29
CA GLY A 217 20.75 6.38 -9.72
C GLY A 217 22.29 6.54 -9.67
N ASP A 218 22.76 7.74 -9.93
CA ASP A 218 24.20 8.07 -9.94
C ASP A 218 24.85 8.08 -8.54
N ALA A 219 24.05 8.10 -7.48
CA ALA A 219 24.53 8.10 -6.09
C ALA A 219 24.55 6.66 -5.52
N ALA A 220 25.66 6.31 -4.86
CA ALA A 220 25.73 5.05 -4.12
C ALA A 220 24.83 5.12 -2.87
N VAL A 221 23.86 4.27 -2.77
CA VAL A 221 22.94 4.17 -1.63
C VAL A 221 23.29 2.93 -0.82
N ARG A 222 23.34 3.07 0.50
CA ARG A 222 23.47 1.93 1.43
C ARG A 222 22.25 1.89 2.33
N PHE A 223 21.77 0.68 2.55
CA PHE A 223 20.83 0.34 3.60
C PHE A 223 21.65 -0.07 4.82
N THR A 224 21.64 0.72 5.88
CA THR A 224 22.40 0.43 7.12
C THR A 224 21.47 0.31 8.31
#